data_966876577f4c18af4eebe8321a1ff32d
#
_entry.id   966876577f4c18af4eebe8321a1ff32d
#
_cell.length_a   1.000
_cell.length_b   1.000
_cell.length_c   1.000
_cell.angle_alpha   90.00
_cell.angle_beta   90.00
_cell.angle_gamma   90.00
#
_symmetry.space_group_name_H-M   'P 1'
#
loop_
_entity.id
_entity.type
_entity.pdbx_description
1 polymer ?
#
loop_
_entity_poly.entity_id
_entity_poly.type
_entity_poly.pdbx_seq_one_letter_code
_entity_poly.pdbx_strand_id
1 'polypeptide(L)'
;MDARTNGCYLNPDKNFLNDLFEGLKKNEERYGYPSCPCRLATGKFELDRDINCPCDYRDPDVKEFGACYCALYVSKDIYEGRAQVSPVPERRPKDLQARAYGLETRSEGTTIAASAGSPVPTEEVKIKMKLYYCKQCGYVCYRESPPYICPVCKAKREIFAELTVQGRTGG
;
A
#
# COMPACT_ATOMS: atom_id res chain seq x y z
N MET A 1 7.76 -11.20 22.32
CA MET A 1 7.73 -12.58 21.79
C MET A 1 9.10 -12.92 21.27
N ASP A 2 9.68 -14.02 21.71
CA ASP A 2 11.00 -14.44 21.23
C ASP A 2 10.87 -15.05 19.83
N ALA A 3 11.54 -14.45 18.84
CA ALA A 3 11.55 -14.94 17.46
C ALA A 3 12.02 -16.41 17.37
N ARG A 4 12.90 -16.81 18.29
CA ARG A 4 13.49 -18.15 18.34
C ARG A 4 12.51 -19.28 18.67
N THR A 5 11.44 -19.00 19.41
CA THR A 5 10.44 -20.02 19.78
C THR A 5 9.67 -20.57 18.56
N ASN A 6 9.64 -19.82 17.44
CA ASN A 6 9.00 -20.25 16.20
C ASN A 6 9.99 -20.61 15.08
N GLY A 7 11.29 -20.85 15.42
CA GLY A 7 12.31 -21.19 14.43
C GLY A 7 12.70 -20.02 13.49
N CYS A 8 12.28 -18.80 13.80
CA CYS A 8 12.64 -17.58 13.06
C CYS A 8 13.76 -16.82 13.78
N TYR A 9 14.51 -16.05 13.02
CA TYR A 9 15.58 -15.19 13.52
C TYR A 9 15.31 -13.75 13.03
N LEU A 10 15.83 -12.75 13.74
CA LEU A 10 15.82 -11.39 13.22
C LEU A 10 16.90 -11.24 12.15
N ASN A 11 16.65 -10.39 11.17
CA ASN A 11 17.62 -10.10 10.11
C ASN A 11 18.99 -9.73 10.72
N PRO A 12 20.11 -10.27 10.26
CA PRO A 12 21.44 -9.96 10.81
C PRO A 12 21.92 -8.53 10.50
N ASP A 13 21.37 -7.88 9.47
CA ASP A 13 21.67 -6.48 9.15
C ASP A 13 21.01 -5.54 10.17
N LYS A 14 21.84 -4.99 11.06
CA LYS A 14 21.37 -4.12 12.14
C LYS A 14 20.83 -2.79 11.65
N ASN A 15 21.35 -2.23 10.55
CA ASN A 15 20.88 -0.96 10.01
C ASN A 15 19.48 -1.15 9.42
N PHE A 16 19.33 -2.17 8.59
CA PHE A 16 18.04 -2.56 8.03
C PHE A 16 17.00 -2.88 9.12
N LEU A 17 17.41 -3.58 10.19
CA LEU A 17 16.54 -3.86 11.33
C LEU A 17 16.07 -2.60 12.05
N ASN A 18 16.95 -1.63 12.25
CA ASN A 18 16.60 -0.37 12.90
C ASN A 18 15.55 0.40 12.09
N ASP A 19 15.72 0.48 10.76
CA ASP A 19 14.74 1.12 9.87
C ASP A 19 13.36 0.46 9.96
N LEU A 20 13.32 -0.87 10.04
CA LEU A 20 12.06 -1.61 10.20
C LEU A 20 11.42 -1.39 11.58
N PHE A 21 12.23 -1.33 12.65
CA PHE A 21 11.73 -1.04 13.98
C PHE A 21 11.21 0.40 14.10
N GLU A 22 11.87 1.36 13.48
CA GLU A 22 11.35 2.71 13.39
C GLU A 22 10.02 2.76 12.62
N GLY A 23 9.90 2.01 11.52
CA GLY A 23 8.67 1.87 10.77
C GLY A 23 7.53 1.28 11.61
N LEU A 24 7.81 0.21 12.37
CA LEU A 24 6.84 -0.39 13.29
C LEU A 24 6.40 0.60 14.38
N LYS A 25 7.35 1.30 14.99
CA LYS A 25 7.07 2.31 16.01
C LYS A 25 6.21 3.45 15.46
N LYS A 26 6.53 3.96 14.28
CA LYS A 26 5.72 5.00 13.61
C LYS A 26 4.30 4.52 13.31
N ASN A 27 4.14 3.25 12.93
CA ASN A 27 2.81 2.66 12.72
C ASN A 27 2.05 2.51 14.03
N GLU A 28 2.71 2.09 15.10
CA GLU A 28 2.12 2.02 16.44
C GLU A 28 1.70 3.39 16.95
N GLU A 29 2.53 4.42 16.79
CA GLU A 29 2.19 5.80 17.13
C GLU A 29 1.01 6.34 16.31
N ARG A 30 0.90 5.95 15.04
CA ARG A 30 -0.12 6.44 14.11
C ARG A 30 -1.45 5.72 14.25
N TYR A 31 -1.43 4.41 14.44
CA TYR A 31 -2.61 3.56 14.37
C TYR A 31 -2.98 2.90 15.71
N GLY A 32 -2.09 2.96 16.71
CA GLY A 32 -2.27 2.29 18.00
C GLY A 32 -1.84 0.82 18.01
N TYR A 33 -1.25 0.31 16.92
CA TYR A 33 -0.73 -1.06 16.79
C TYR A 33 0.43 -1.12 15.78
N PRO A 34 1.41 -2.04 15.98
CA PRO A 34 2.58 -2.15 15.13
C PRO A 34 2.27 -2.95 13.84
N SER A 35 1.55 -2.32 12.89
CA SER A 35 1.33 -2.94 11.57
C SER A 35 2.63 -3.06 10.78
N CYS A 36 2.70 -4.07 9.92
CA CYS A 36 3.87 -4.33 9.06
C CYS A 36 4.26 -3.06 8.27
N PRO A 37 5.51 -2.57 8.37
CA PRO A 37 5.93 -1.32 7.71
C PRO A 37 5.98 -1.43 6.18
N CYS A 38 6.04 -2.65 5.64
CA CYS A 38 6.09 -2.91 4.20
C CYS A 38 4.71 -3.16 3.59
N ARG A 39 3.63 -3.07 4.37
CA ARG A 39 2.25 -3.22 3.91
C ARG A 39 1.44 -1.98 4.22
N LEU A 40 0.52 -1.65 3.34
CA LEU A 40 -0.38 -0.53 3.56
C LEU A 40 -1.47 -0.91 4.57
N ALA A 41 -1.52 -0.18 5.68
CA ALA A 41 -2.54 -0.34 6.72
C ALA A 41 -3.77 0.54 6.43
N THR A 42 -4.95 0.05 6.84
CA THR A 42 -6.21 0.82 6.78
C THR A 42 -6.32 1.82 7.92
N GLY A 43 -5.56 1.61 9.01
CA GLY A 43 -5.67 2.34 10.27
C GLY A 43 -6.80 1.83 11.19
N LYS A 44 -7.44 0.71 10.83
CA LYS A 44 -8.44 0.03 11.65
C LYS A 44 -7.94 -1.35 12.02
N PHE A 45 -7.71 -1.59 13.31
CA PHE A 45 -7.12 -2.84 13.80
C PHE A 45 -7.85 -4.10 13.31
N GLU A 46 -9.19 -4.07 13.27
CA GLU A 46 -10.01 -5.20 12.85
C GLU A 46 -9.78 -5.60 11.40
N LEU A 47 -9.42 -4.63 10.54
CA LEU A 47 -9.13 -4.83 9.12
C LEU A 47 -7.65 -5.11 8.85
N ASP A 48 -6.77 -4.78 9.79
CA ASP A 48 -5.31 -4.91 9.68
C ASP A 48 -4.73 -5.98 10.60
N ARG A 49 -5.60 -6.76 11.24
CA ARG A 49 -5.20 -7.79 12.19
C ARG A 49 -4.20 -8.77 11.58
N ASP A 50 -4.40 -9.12 10.32
CA ASP A 50 -3.57 -10.02 9.54
C ASP A 50 -2.15 -9.50 9.27
N ILE A 51 -1.97 -8.17 9.28
CA ILE A 51 -0.67 -7.50 9.06
C ILE A 51 -0.06 -6.91 10.33
N ASN A 52 -0.67 -7.14 11.49
CA ASN A 52 -0.07 -6.76 12.77
C ASN A 52 1.20 -7.59 13.01
N CYS A 53 2.31 -6.94 13.30
CA CYS A 53 3.61 -7.62 13.41
C CYS A 53 3.75 -8.37 14.76
N PRO A 54 4.10 -9.66 14.75
CA PRO A 54 4.36 -10.54 13.62
C PRO A 54 3.07 -10.94 12.87
N CYS A 55 3.04 -10.68 11.56
CA CYS A 55 1.86 -10.89 10.73
C CYS A 55 1.56 -12.38 10.47
N ASP A 56 0.31 -12.69 10.09
CA ASP A 56 -0.15 -14.06 9.83
C ASP A 56 0.62 -14.72 8.67
N TYR A 57 1.24 -13.93 7.79
CA TYR A 57 2.00 -14.39 6.63
C TYR A 57 3.46 -14.71 6.94
N ARG A 58 3.97 -14.33 8.14
CA ARG A 58 5.39 -14.52 8.51
C ARG A 58 5.85 -15.96 8.39
N ASP A 59 5.15 -16.88 9.02
CA ASP A 59 5.59 -18.27 9.12
C ASP A 59 5.60 -18.99 7.77
N PRO A 60 4.53 -18.89 6.94
CA PRO A 60 4.56 -19.45 5.60
C PRO A 60 5.61 -18.80 4.70
N ASP A 61 5.83 -17.49 4.79
CA ASP A 61 6.83 -16.78 4.00
C ASP A 61 8.25 -17.22 4.39
N VAL A 62 8.58 -17.28 5.69
CA VAL A 62 9.90 -17.74 6.15
C VAL A 62 10.13 -19.20 5.77
N LYS A 63 9.12 -20.05 5.83
CA LYS A 63 9.23 -21.46 5.45
C LYS A 63 9.49 -21.64 3.96
N GLU A 64 8.85 -20.86 3.10
CA GLU A 64 8.90 -21.00 1.65
C GLU A 64 10.06 -20.22 1.02
N PHE A 65 10.30 -19.00 1.49
CA PHE A 65 11.28 -18.08 0.89
C PHE A 65 12.49 -17.77 1.80
N GLY A 66 12.50 -18.29 3.01
CA GLY A 66 13.55 -18.02 3.98
C GLY A 66 13.43 -16.67 4.71
N ALA A 67 12.51 -15.81 4.32
CA ALA A 67 12.27 -14.50 4.94
C ALA A 67 10.78 -14.15 4.92
N CYS A 68 10.30 -13.33 5.87
CA CYS A 68 9.00 -12.73 5.77
C CYS A 68 9.01 -11.58 4.75
N TYR A 69 7.85 -11.12 4.32
CA TYR A 69 7.69 -10.11 3.28
C TYR A 69 8.56 -8.86 3.45
N CYS A 70 8.73 -8.36 4.68
CA CYS A 70 9.62 -7.24 4.99
C CYS A 70 11.04 -7.67 5.40
N ALA A 71 11.36 -8.95 5.36
CA ALA A 71 12.64 -9.51 5.79
C ALA A 71 13.07 -9.14 7.22
N LEU A 72 12.14 -8.78 8.10
CA LEU A 72 12.38 -8.60 9.54
C LEU A 72 12.72 -9.93 10.19
N TYR A 73 11.93 -10.97 9.85
CA TYR A 73 12.15 -12.34 10.28
C TYR A 73 12.73 -13.17 9.14
N VAL A 74 13.77 -13.90 9.44
CA VAL A 74 14.52 -14.74 8.49
C VAL A 74 14.71 -16.15 9.00
N SER A 75 15.02 -17.08 8.10
CA SER A 75 15.40 -18.45 8.42
C SER A 75 16.79 -18.49 9.06
N LYS A 76 17.12 -19.64 9.66
CA LYS A 76 18.46 -19.89 10.23
C LYS A 76 19.57 -19.74 9.19
N ASP A 77 19.33 -20.21 7.96
CA ASP A 77 20.34 -20.17 6.90
C ASP A 77 20.70 -18.75 6.48
N ILE A 78 19.69 -17.86 6.40
CA ILE A 78 19.93 -16.44 6.12
C ILE A 78 20.61 -15.77 7.32
N TYR A 79 20.16 -16.06 8.53
CA TYR A 79 20.76 -15.51 9.74
C TYR A 79 22.24 -15.86 9.89
N GLU A 80 22.63 -17.08 9.54
CA GLU A 80 24.01 -17.56 9.61
C GLU A 80 24.82 -17.24 8.33
N GLY A 81 24.25 -16.54 7.37
CA GLY A 81 24.94 -16.13 6.14
C GLY A 81 25.11 -17.24 5.10
N ARG A 82 24.44 -18.38 5.26
CA ARG A 82 24.46 -19.48 4.28
C ARG A 82 23.56 -19.23 3.07
N ALA A 83 22.55 -18.39 3.23
CA ALA A 83 21.65 -17.97 2.16
C ALA A 83 21.45 -16.46 2.19
N GLN A 84 21.02 -15.89 1.06
CA GLN A 84 20.70 -14.47 0.95
C GLN A 84 19.19 -14.25 0.95
N VAL A 85 18.75 -13.08 1.40
CA VAL A 85 17.35 -12.66 1.30
C VAL A 85 17.00 -12.47 -0.16
N SER A 86 15.92 -13.09 -0.61
CA SER A 86 15.32 -12.91 -1.92
C SER A 86 13.96 -12.20 -1.79
N PRO A 87 13.47 -11.54 -2.85
CA PRO A 87 12.14 -10.92 -2.85
C PRO A 87 11.06 -11.95 -2.51
N VAL A 88 10.24 -11.63 -1.51
CA VAL A 88 9.11 -12.46 -1.08
C VAL A 88 7.85 -11.93 -1.76
N PRO A 89 7.08 -12.78 -2.49
CA PRO A 89 5.84 -12.34 -3.11
C PRO A 89 4.79 -11.91 -2.07
N GLU A 90 3.96 -10.92 -2.41
CA GLU A 90 2.87 -10.51 -1.53
C GLU A 90 1.81 -11.60 -1.43
N ARG A 91 1.63 -12.13 -0.23
CA ARG A 91 0.68 -13.21 0.10
C ARG A 91 -0.67 -12.69 0.61
N ARG A 92 -0.72 -11.42 1.02
CA ARG A 92 -1.98 -10.82 1.48
C ARG A 92 -3.01 -10.84 0.35
N PRO A 93 -4.24 -11.33 0.58
CA PRO A 93 -5.30 -11.35 -0.43
C PRO A 93 -5.57 -9.95 -1.01
N LYS A 94 -5.84 -9.87 -2.31
CA LYS A 94 -6.03 -8.59 -3.02
C LYS A 94 -7.21 -7.77 -2.49
N ASP A 95 -8.26 -8.43 -2.01
CA ASP A 95 -9.41 -7.78 -1.38
C ASP A 95 -9.03 -7.09 -0.07
N LEU A 96 -8.17 -7.71 0.75
CA LEU A 96 -7.65 -7.10 1.97
C LEU A 96 -6.69 -5.96 1.67
N GLN A 97 -5.87 -6.08 0.63
CA GLN A 97 -5.03 -4.98 0.16
C GLN A 97 -5.89 -3.80 -0.32
N ALA A 98 -6.94 -4.06 -1.10
CA ALA A 98 -7.83 -3.04 -1.64
C ALA A 98 -8.50 -2.19 -0.56
N ARG A 99 -8.83 -2.77 0.59
CA ARG A 99 -9.41 -2.04 1.75
C ARG A 99 -8.51 -0.90 2.24
N ALA A 100 -7.20 -1.09 2.20
CA ALA A 100 -6.25 -0.05 2.60
C ALA A 100 -6.22 1.15 1.63
N TYR A 101 -6.70 0.96 0.40
CA TYR A 101 -6.90 2.04 -0.57
C TYR A 101 -8.31 2.65 -0.51
N GLY A 102 -9.15 2.23 0.45
CA GLY A 102 -10.55 2.66 0.53
C GLY A 102 -11.43 2.07 -0.59
N LEU A 103 -10.95 1.04 -1.28
CA LEU A 103 -11.72 0.30 -2.27
C LEU A 103 -12.50 -0.80 -1.56
N GLU A 104 -13.80 -0.61 -1.38
CA GLU A 104 -14.68 -1.69 -0.94
C GLU A 104 -14.81 -2.70 -2.08
N THR A 105 -14.12 -3.83 -1.95
CA THR A 105 -14.37 -4.95 -2.85
C THR A 105 -15.73 -5.53 -2.51
N ARG A 106 -16.70 -5.36 -3.42
CA ARG A 106 -17.92 -6.17 -3.39
C ARG A 106 -17.47 -7.64 -3.41
N SER A 107 -17.75 -8.35 -2.34
CA SER A 107 -17.60 -9.81 -2.30
C SER A 107 -18.43 -10.41 -3.43
N GLU A 108 -17.78 -10.97 -4.45
CA GLU A 108 -18.43 -11.86 -5.39
C GLU A 108 -18.95 -13.07 -4.62
N GLY A 109 -20.24 -13.12 -4.38
CA GLY A 109 -20.86 -14.23 -3.68
C GLY A 109 -22.26 -13.95 -3.14
N THR A 110 -23.10 -13.22 -3.89
CA THR A 110 -24.54 -13.29 -3.70
C THR A 110 -25.20 -13.12 -5.07
N THR A 111 -25.61 -14.22 -5.65
CA THR A 111 -26.64 -14.25 -6.70
C THR A 111 -27.91 -13.65 -6.13
N ILE A 112 -28.11 -12.34 -6.37
CA ILE A 112 -29.39 -11.70 -6.11
C ILE A 112 -30.23 -11.91 -7.35
N ALA A 113 -31.29 -12.76 -7.18
CA ALA A 113 -32.36 -12.85 -8.14
C ALA A 113 -32.88 -11.46 -8.49
N ALA A 114 -33.03 -11.20 -9.77
CA ALA A 114 -33.58 -9.96 -10.29
C ALA A 114 -34.98 -9.73 -9.74
N SER A 115 -35.15 -8.80 -8.79
CA SER A 115 -36.42 -8.16 -8.54
C SER A 115 -36.37 -6.79 -9.21
N ALA A 116 -37.19 -6.67 -10.26
CA ALA A 116 -37.45 -5.42 -10.93
C ALA A 116 -38.09 -4.40 -9.95
N GLY A 117 -37.56 -3.21 -9.89
CA GLY A 117 -38.28 -2.15 -9.22
C GLY A 117 -37.43 -0.99 -8.70
N SER A 118 -37.42 0.07 -9.46
CA SER A 118 -37.19 1.49 -9.22
C SER A 118 -35.88 2.04 -9.79
N PRO A 119 -35.95 3.03 -10.68
CA PRO A 119 -34.79 3.71 -11.21
C PRO A 119 -34.17 4.58 -10.11
N VAL A 120 -32.95 4.24 -9.73
CA VAL A 120 -32.09 5.15 -8.96
C VAL A 120 -31.80 6.35 -9.87
N PRO A 121 -32.00 7.60 -9.43
CA PRO A 121 -31.60 8.77 -10.23
C PRO A 121 -30.08 8.71 -10.41
N THR A 122 -29.61 8.41 -11.59
CA THR A 122 -28.25 8.62 -12.03
C THR A 122 -28.04 10.11 -12.22
N GLU A 123 -27.81 10.86 -11.16
CA GLU A 123 -27.12 12.12 -11.30
C GLU A 123 -25.70 11.81 -11.75
N GLU A 124 -25.44 12.06 -13.03
CA GLU A 124 -24.08 12.10 -13.55
C GLU A 124 -23.32 13.20 -12.81
N VAL A 125 -22.60 12.81 -11.77
CA VAL A 125 -21.60 13.69 -11.17
C VAL A 125 -20.49 13.86 -12.21
N LYS A 126 -20.63 14.90 -13.03
CA LYS A 126 -19.58 15.33 -13.97
C LYS A 126 -18.41 15.86 -13.16
N ILE A 127 -17.55 14.96 -12.68
CA ILE A 127 -16.28 15.32 -12.08
C ILE A 127 -15.43 15.92 -13.21
N LYS A 128 -15.33 17.25 -13.23
CA LYS A 128 -14.48 17.99 -14.20
C LYS A 128 -13.03 17.93 -13.77
N MET A 129 -12.46 16.73 -13.76
CA MET A 129 -11.04 16.55 -13.49
C MET A 129 -10.22 16.99 -14.69
N LYS A 130 -9.19 17.78 -14.46
CA LYS A 130 -8.28 18.33 -15.47
C LYS A 130 -6.85 17.88 -15.21
N LEU A 131 -6.06 17.80 -16.25
CA LEU A 131 -4.64 17.48 -16.16
C LEU A 131 -3.86 18.80 -16.06
N TYR A 132 -3.03 18.92 -15.03
CA TYR A 132 -2.15 20.09 -14.85
C TYR A 132 -0.70 19.68 -14.82
N TYR A 133 0.19 20.52 -15.31
CA TYR A 133 1.62 20.32 -15.19
C TYR A 133 2.32 21.57 -14.61
N CYS A 134 3.33 21.32 -13.81
CA CYS A 134 4.19 22.38 -13.27
C CYS A 134 5.20 22.80 -14.35
N LYS A 135 5.15 24.06 -14.80
CA LYS A 135 6.06 24.58 -15.82
C LYS A 135 7.52 24.61 -15.37
N GLN A 136 7.79 24.57 -14.08
CA GLN A 136 9.13 24.62 -13.53
C GLN A 136 9.82 23.24 -13.50
N CYS A 137 9.12 22.17 -13.11
CA CYS A 137 9.74 20.85 -12.91
C CYS A 137 9.07 19.71 -13.68
N GLY A 138 8.00 19.98 -14.45
CA GLY A 138 7.29 18.97 -15.22
C GLY A 138 6.36 18.05 -14.41
N TYR A 139 6.21 18.25 -13.09
CA TYR A 139 5.27 17.45 -12.30
C TYR A 139 3.86 17.56 -12.84
N VAL A 140 3.22 16.41 -13.09
CA VAL A 140 1.85 16.33 -13.63
C VAL A 140 0.89 15.85 -12.55
N CYS A 141 -0.30 16.43 -12.48
CA CYS A 141 -1.36 16.01 -11.59
C CYS A 141 -2.74 16.08 -12.26
N TYR A 142 -3.64 15.15 -11.87
CA TYR A 142 -5.02 15.07 -12.35
C TYR A 142 -5.96 15.47 -11.21
N ARG A 143 -6.56 16.67 -11.29
CA ARG A 143 -7.39 17.27 -10.23
C ARG A 143 -8.39 18.26 -10.82
N GLU A 144 -9.38 18.68 -10.01
CA GLU A 144 -10.28 19.81 -10.40
C GLU A 144 -9.53 21.14 -10.51
N SER A 145 -8.49 21.31 -9.70
CA SER A 145 -7.65 22.52 -9.69
C SER A 145 -6.21 22.17 -9.30
N PRO A 146 -5.22 22.95 -9.77
CA PRO A 146 -3.82 22.68 -9.45
C PRO A 146 -3.54 22.89 -7.95
N PRO A 147 -2.56 22.14 -7.37
CA PRO A 147 -2.20 22.27 -5.97
C PRO A 147 -1.65 23.68 -5.67
N TYR A 148 -1.82 24.15 -4.44
CA TYR A 148 -1.30 25.47 -4.01
C TYR A 148 0.21 25.58 -4.11
N ILE A 149 0.90 24.46 -3.87
CA ILE A 149 2.36 24.35 -3.91
C ILE A 149 2.71 23.04 -4.63
N CYS A 150 3.66 23.09 -5.55
CA CYS A 150 4.17 21.92 -6.22
C CYS A 150 4.86 20.99 -5.20
N PRO A 151 4.48 19.68 -5.12
CA PRO A 151 5.10 18.76 -4.16
C PRO A 151 6.58 18.50 -4.44
N VAL A 152 7.02 18.68 -5.69
CA VAL A 152 8.39 18.41 -6.13
C VAL A 152 9.29 19.64 -5.95
N CYS A 153 8.99 20.75 -6.63
CA CYS A 153 9.87 21.92 -6.66
C CYS A 153 9.44 23.08 -5.76
N LYS A 154 8.33 22.91 -5.01
CA LYS A 154 7.77 23.92 -4.10
C LYS A 154 7.30 25.22 -4.79
N ALA A 155 7.21 25.23 -6.11
CA ALA A 155 6.67 26.37 -6.85
C ALA A 155 5.20 26.62 -6.51
N LYS A 156 4.79 27.90 -6.56
CA LYS A 156 3.41 28.30 -6.27
C LYS A 156 2.45 27.87 -7.38
N ARG A 157 1.16 27.89 -7.06
CA ARG A 157 0.05 27.47 -7.93
C ARG A 157 0.05 28.13 -9.32
N GLU A 158 0.47 29.37 -9.41
CA GLU A 158 0.49 30.19 -10.64
C GLU A 158 1.42 29.61 -11.72
N ILE A 159 2.36 28.75 -11.31
CA ILE A 159 3.30 28.08 -12.22
C ILE A 159 2.66 26.88 -12.95
N PHE A 160 1.51 26.41 -12.49
CA PHE A 160 0.83 25.30 -13.15
C PHE A 160 0.07 25.77 -14.40
N ALA A 161 0.10 24.93 -15.44
CA ALA A 161 -0.74 25.09 -16.62
C ALA A 161 -1.62 23.86 -16.84
N GLU A 162 -2.78 24.06 -17.42
CA GLU A 162 -3.67 22.99 -17.85
C GLU A 162 -3.11 22.32 -19.10
N LEU A 163 -3.04 20.98 -19.10
CA LEU A 163 -2.59 20.19 -20.23
C LEU A 163 -3.81 19.72 -21.03
N THR A 164 -4.06 20.35 -22.17
CA THR A 164 -5.08 19.91 -23.12
C THR A 164 -4.49 18.85 -24.04
N VAL A 165 -4.97 17.61 -23.93
CA VAL A 165 -4.61 16.56 -24.90
C VAL A 165 -5.50 16.72 -26.12
N GLN A 166 -4.95 17.25 -27.20
CA GLN A 166 -5.62 17.23 -28.51
C GLN A 166 -5.48 15.81 -29.07
N GLY A 167 -6.57 15.03 -29.04
CA GLY A 167 -6.62 13.75 -29.72
C GLY A 167 -6.44 13.97 -31.22
N ARG A 168 -5.38 13.45 -31.81
CA ARG A 168 -5.30 13.24 -33.26
C ARG A 168 -6.35 12.19 -33.59
N THR A 169 -7.47 12.59 -34.15
CA THR A 169 -8.33 11.71 -34.92
C THR A 169 -7.54 11.32 -36.17
N GLY A 170 -6.92 10.13 -36.13
CA GLY A 170 -6.32 9.52 -37.31
C GLY A 170 -7.42 9.20 -38.31
N GLY A 171 -7.27 9.71 -39.53
CA GLY A 171 -8.00 9.25 -40.69
C GLY A 171 -7.52 7.88 -41.16
#